data_bf214bf20ced6923b25ae407dac3b7d8
#
_entry.id   bf214bf20ced6923b25ae407dac3b7d8
#
_cell.length_a   1.000
_cell.length_b   1.000
_cell.length_c   1.000
_cell.angle_alpha   90.00
_cell.angle_beta   90.00
_cell.angle_gamma   90.00
#
_symmetry.space_group_name_H-M   'P 1'
#
loop_
_entity.id
_entity.type
_entity.pdbx_description
1 polymer ?
#
loop_
_entity_poly.entity_id
_entity_poly.type
_entity_poly.pdbx_seq_one_letter_code
_entity_poly.pdbx_strand_id
1 'polypeptide(L)'
;MHVPHVEHSGAADLHVAIDAGGTKTELVLFSGDGQVRDRWRGKGCNPSRIGLERAGDELGTLLEALLRGHGGLSLPLASLFAGIAGGTVVDRERYLETRFRAALPHASLVATGSDMVNALNSGLGRRQDGMALIAG
;
A
#
# COMPACT_ATOMS: atom_id res chain seq x y z
N MET A 1 -19.43 14.09 -12.71
CA MET A 1 -18.60 13.83 -12.67
C MET A 1 -18.24 12.81 -12.81
N HIS A 2 -17.91 12.66 -12.90
CA HIS A 2 -17.82 11.68 -12.88
C HIS A 2 -16.75 11.15 -12.44
N VAL A 3 -16.55 10.91 -11.81
CA VAL A 3 -15.68 10.41 -11.21
C VAL A 3 -15.16 9.49 -11.76
N PRO A 4 -15.66 9.09 -12.21
CA PRO A 4 -15.39 8.09 -12.75
C PRO A 4 -14.12 7.76 -13.03
N HIS A 5 -13.41 8.54 -13.09
CA HIS A 5 -12.20 8.26 -13.39
C HIS A 5 -11.61 7.39 -12.51
N VAL A 6 -12.15 7.29 -11.43
CA VAL A 6 -11.58 6.51 -10.49
C VAL A 6 -11.64 5.18 -10.94
N GLU A 7 -12.74 4.90 -11.44
CA GLU A 7 -12.89 3.63 -11.81
C GLU A 7 -12.12 3.43 -13.01
N HIS A 8 -11.70 4.43 -13.60
CA HIS A 8 -11.01 4.21 -14.73
C HIS A 8 -9.59 4.33 -14.49
N SER A 9 -9.06 3.71 -13.49
CA SER A 9 -7.66 3.58 -13.33
C SER A 9 -7.10 3.14 -14.63
N GLY A 10 -6.38 3.95 -15.29
CA GLY A 10 -5.79 3.60 -16.57
C GLY A 10 -4.76 2.52 -16.43
N ALA A 11 -4.45 1.85 -17.54
CA ALA A 11 -3.44 0.81 -17.53
C ALA A 11 -2.09 1.33 -17.03
N ALA A 12 -1.81 2.60 -17.26
CA ALA A 12 -0.54 3.20 -16.86
C ALA A 12 -0.53 3.73 -15.43
N ASP A 13 -1.69 3.79 -14.77
CA ASP A 13 -1.74 4.26 -13.39
C ASP A 13 -0.99 3.29 -12.49
N LEU A 14 -0.26 3.85 -11.52
CA LEU A 14 0.55 3.05 -10.63
C LEU A 14 -0.08 2.92 -9.26
N HIS A 15 0.06 1.75 -8.69
CA HIS A 15 -0.50 1.39 -7.39
C HIS A 15 0.58 0.71 -6.56
N VAL A 16 0.50 0.87 -5.25
CA VAL A 16 1.38 0.16 -4.34
C VAL A 16 0.51 -0.68 -3.41
N ALA A 17 0.93 -1.92 -3.20
CA ALA A 17 0.32 -2.79 -2.20
C ALA A 17 1.40 -3.19 -1.20
N ILE A 18 1.07 -3.14 0.08
CA ILE A 18 1.97 -3.50 1.15
C ILE A 18 1.35 -4.61 1.97
N ASP A 19 2.12 -5.68 2.19
CA ASP A 19 1.73 -6.75 3.09
C ASP A 19 2.73 -6.74 4.23
N ALA A 20 2.35 -6.12 5.35
CA ALA A 20 3.24 -5.99 6.50
C ALA A 20 2.94 -7.10 7.49
N GLY A 21 3.66 -8.20 7.35
CA GLY A 21 3.47 -9.38 8.19
C GLY A 21 4.32 -9.35 9.44
N GLY A 22 4.20 -10.39 10.23
CA GLY A 22 4.95 -10.52 11.48
C GLY A 22 6.42 -10.81 11.27
N THR A 23 6.76 -11.53 10.21
CA THR A 23 8.15 -11.93 9.96
C THR A 23 8.76 -11.24 8.74
N LYS A 24 7.93 -10.81 7.81
CA LYS A 24 8.42 -10.12 6.62
C LYS A 24 7.40 -9.11 6.14
N THR A 25 7.87 -8.12 5.40
CA THR A 25 7.03 -7.15 4.74
C THR A 25 7.31 -7.21 3.25
N GLU A 26 6.27 -7.22 2.45
CA GLU A 26 6.41 -7.17 1.00
C GLU A 26 5.71 -5.96 0.45
N LEU A 27 6.34 -5.31 -0.51
CA LEU A 27 5.76 -4.17 -1.20
C LEU A 27 5.80 -4.46 -2.69
N VAL A 28 4.74 -4.09 -3.38
CA VAL A 28 4.65 -4.31 -4.83
C VAL A 28 4.18 -3.02 -5.48
N LEU A 29 4.89 -2.60 -6.51
CA LEU A 29 4.46 -1.50 -7.37
C LEU A 29 3.90 -2.15 -8.63
N PHE A 30 2.67 -1.84 -8.96
CA PHE A 30 2.03 -2.45 -10.14
C PHE A 30 1.19 -1.41 -10.88
N SER A 31 0.95 -1.67 -12.15
CA SER A 31 0.16 -0.78 -12.97
C SER A 31 -1.29 -1.24 -13.02
N GLY A 32 -2.17 -0.37 -13.48
CA GLY A 32 -3.60 -0.63 -13.48
C GLY A 32 -4.03 -1.84 -14.30
N ASP A 33 -3.17 -2.29 -15.22
CA ASP A 33 -3.43 -3.52 -15.98
C ASP A 33 -2.94 -4.77 -15.26
N GLY A 34 -2.45 -4.64 -14.04
CA GLY A 34 -2.01 -5.77 -13.24
C GLY A 34 -0.54 -6.15 -13.40
N GLN A 35 0.22 -5.41 -14.22
CA GLN A 35 1.62 -5.74 -14.39
C GLN A 35 2.45 -5.28 -13.21
N VAL A 36 3.23 -6.18 -12.64
CA VAL A 36 4.15 -5.85 -11.57
C VAL A 36 5.33 -5.10 -12.15
N ARG A 37 5.60 -3.92 -11.60
CA ARG A 37 6.71 -3.09 -12.05
C ARG A 37 7.92 -3.24 -11.15
N ASP A 38 7.71 -3.51 -9.87
CA ASP A 38 8.81 -3.66 -8.93
C ASP A 38 8.30 -4.31 -7.65
N ARG A 39 9.21 -4.93 -6.91
CA ARG A 39 8.92 -5.52 -5.62
C ARG A 39 10.04 -5.20 -4.65
N TRP A 40 9.69 -5.10 -3.39
CA TRP A 40 10.68 -4.88 -2.35
C TRP A 40 10.27 -5.68 -1.11
N ARG A 41 11.24 -6.17 -0.38
CA ARG A 41 10.98 -6.94 0.83
C ARG A 41 11.80 -6.38 1.97
N GLY A 42 11.25 -6.53 3.18
CA GLY A 42 11.93 -6.12 4.38
C GLY A 42 11.51 -6.96 5.56
N LYS A 43 11.97 -6.57 6.72
CA LYS A 43 11.63 -7.27 7.96
C LYS A 43 10.16 -7.05 8.27
N GLY A 44 9.62 -7.88 9.16
CA GLY A 44 8.25 -7.72 9.60
C GLY A 44 8.02 -6.39 10.28
N CYS A 45 6.88 -5.79 10.02
CA CYS A 45 6.52 -4.49 10.56
C CYS A 45 5.20 -4.58 11.32
N ASN A 46 5.07 -5.56 12.18
CA ASN A 46 3.88 -5.73 12.99
C ASN A 46 3.91 -4.74 14.17
N PRO A 47 3.01 -3.75 14.22
CA PRO A 47 3.02 -2.75 15.29
C PRO A 47 2.88 -3.34 16.69
N SER A 48 2.26 -4.51 16.81
CA SER A 48 2.12 -5.17 18.10
C SER A 48 3.46 -5.66 18.64
N ARG A 49 4.42 -5.86 17.76
CA ARG A 49 5.73 -6.36 18.16
C ARG A 49 6.78 -5.28 18.26
N ILE A 50 6.81 -4.36 17.35
CA ILE A 50 7.88 -3.36 17.31
C ILE A 50 7.39 -1.95 17.69
N GLY A 51 6.10 -1.79 17.92
CA GLY A 51 5.54 -0.49 18.25
C GLY A 51 5.07 0.25 17.02
N LEU A 52 4.11 1.13 17.20
CA LEU A 52 3.45 1.79 16.09
C LEU A 52 4.37 2.78 15.37
N GLU A 53 5.10 3.57 16.13
CA GLU A 53 5.99 4.57 15.55
C GLU A 53 7.08 3.90 14.74
N ARG A 54 7.67 2.85 15.27
CA ARG A 54 8.74 2.15 14.58
C ARG A 54 8.20 1.44 13.33
N ALA A 55 7.00 0.88 13.42
CA ALA A 55 6.39 0.25 12.25
C ALA A 55 6.20 1.29 11.14
N GLY A 56 5.74 2.48 11.48
CA GLY A 56 5.60 3.55 10.52
C GLY A 56 6.92 3.96 9.88
N ASP A 57 7.97 4.05 10.69
CA ASP A 57 9.29 4.42 10.20
C ASP A 57 9.83 3.35 9.23
N GLU A 58 9.70 2.09 9.60
CA GLU A 58 10.19 0.99 8.77
C GLU A 58 9.42 0.91 7.46
N LEU A 59 8.10 1.05 7.52
CA LEU A 59 7.29 1.01 6.32
C LEU A 59 7.61 2.19 5.40
N GLY A 60 7.86 3.35 5.97
CA GLY A 60 8.26 4.53 5.21
C GLY A 60 9.58 4.31 4.50
N THR A 61 10.55 3.70 5.19
CA THR A 61 11.86 3.40 4.60
C THR A 61 11.73 2.42 3.45
N LEU A 62 10.91 1.37 3.62
CA LEU A 62 10.73 0.38 2.58
C LEU A 62 9.99 0.98 1.37
N LEU A 63 9.02 1.83 1.63
CA LEU A 63 8.29 2.49 0.57
C LEU A 63 9.21 3.40 -0.25
N GLU A 64 10.07 4.14 0.43
CA GLU A 64 11.02 4.99 -0.24
C GLU A 64 11.99 4.16 -1.09
N ALA A 65 12.44 3.03 -0.57
CA ALA A 65 13.32 2.15 -1.31
C ALA A 65 12.65 1.61 -2.58
N LEU A 66 11.39 1.20 -2.45
CA LEU A 66 10.64 0.68 -3.60
C LEU A 66 10.51 1.75 -4.69
N LEU A 67 10.18 2.98 -4.30
CA LEU A 67 9.87 4.02 -5.27
C LEU A 67 11.09 4.76 -5.81
N ARG A 68 12.25 4.53 -5.22
CA ARG A 68 13.45 5.30 -5.57
C ARG A 68 13.78 5.28 -7.06
N GLY A 69 13.63 4.15 -7.70
CA GLY A 69 13.92 4.01 -9.13
C GLY A 69 12.78 4.48 -10.04
N HIS A 70 11.69 4.98 -9.46
CA HIS A 70 10.48 5.31 -10.21
C HIS A 70 10.03 6.75 -9.98
N GLY A 71 10.87 7.58 -9.42
CA GLY A 71 10.55 8.98 -9.16
C GLY A 71 10.45 9.33 -7.69
N GLY A 72 10.64 8.36 -6.81
CA GLY A 72 10.66 8.61 -5.37
C GLY A 72 9.26 8.81 -4.80
N LEU A 73 9.21 9.39 -3.62
CA LEU A 73 7.93 9.57 -2.90
C LEU A 73 7.00 10.59 -3.55
N SER A 74 7.48 11.36 -4.50
CA SER A 74 6.64 12.30 -5.21
C SER A 74 5.96 11.66 -6.42
N LEU A 75 6.20 10.38 -6.68
CA LEU A 75 5.54 9.67 -7.78
C LEU A 75 4.02 9.74 -7.60
N PRO A 76 3.27 10.14 -8.61
CA PRO A 76 1.82 10.13 -8.50
C PRO A 76 1.32 8.69 -8.49
N LEU A 77 0.74 8.28 -7.36
CA LEU A 77 0.17 6.95 -7.23
C LEU A 77 -1.35 7.07 -7.27
N ALA A 78 -1.99 6.20 -8.02
CA ALA A 78 -3.44 6.13 -8.02
C ALA A 78 -3.91 5.61 -6.66
N SER A 79 -3.17 4.70 -6.07
CA SER A 79 -3.54 4.18 -4.76
C SER A 79 -2.37 3.55 -4.03
N LEU A 80 -2.49 3.48 -2.71
CA LEU A 80 -1.64 2.67 -1.86
C LEU A 80 -2.56 1.91 -0.90
N PHE A 81 -2.40 0.60 -0.84
CA PHE A 81 -3.15 -0.24 0.07
C PHE A 81 -2.18 -1.01 0.95
N ALA A 82 -2.38 -0.95 2.25
CA ALA A 82 -1.49 -1.63 3.18
C ALA A 82 -2.29 -2.56 4.09
N GLY A 83 -1.98 -3.84 4.06
CA GLY A 83 -2.48 -4.82 5.01
C GLY A 83 -1.45 -4.98 6.12
N ILE A 84 -1.84 -4.72 7.36
CA ILE A 84 -0.93 -4.68 8.50
C ILE A 84 -1.30 -5.77 9.49
N ALA A 85 -0.36 -6.65 9.79
CA ALA A 85 -0.58 -7.68 10.79
C ALA A 85 -0.71 -7.06 12.18
N GLY A 86 -1.32 -7.77 13.08
CA GLY A 86 -1.47 -7.29 14.46
C GLY A 86 -2.90 -7.01 14.84
N GLY A 87 -3.84 -7.38 13.98
CA GLY A 87 -5.25 -7.25 14.26
C GLY A 87 -5.79 -5.87 13.91
N THR A 88 -7.09 -5.75 14.02
CA THR A 88 -7.75 -4.52 13.64
C THR A 88 -7.81 -3.60 14.84
N VAL A 89 -7.04 -2.54 14.79
CA VAL A 89 -7.11 -1.49 15.79
C VAL A 89 -7.26 -0.20 15.01
N VAL A 90 -8.43 0.40 15.10
CA VAL A 90 -8.77 1.57 14.30
C VAL A 90 -7.74 2.69 14.43
N ASP A 91 -7.27 2.94 15.63
CA ASP A 91 -6.32 4.03 15.84
C ASP A 91 -4.98 3.73 15.17
N ARG A 92 -4.57 2.46 15.12
CA ARG A 92 -3.34 2.09 14.45
C ARG A 92 -3.46 2.30 12.96
N GLU A 93 -4.58 1.88 12.40
CA GLU A 93 -4.80 2.04 10.97
C GLU A 93 -4.82 3.51 10.61
N ARG A 94 -5.49 4.33 11.41
CA ARG A 94 -5.57 5.76 11.17
C ARG A 94 -4.20 6.42 11.26
N TYR A 95 -3.40 6.02 12.24
CA TYR A 95 -2.06 6.55 12.41
C TYR A 95 -1.20 6.25 11.18
N LEU A 96 -1.21 4.99 10.74
CA LEU A 96 -0.38 4.58 9.60
C LEU A 96 -0.88 5.22 8.31
N GLU A 97 -2.19 5.31 8.15
CA GLU A 97 -2.75 5.95 6.98
C GLU A 97 -2.33 7.42 6.92
N THR A 98 -2.35 8.10 8.04
CA THR A 98 -1.91 9.49 8.12
C THR A 98 -0.43 9.61 7.75
N ARG A 99 0.39 8.67 8.23
CA ARG A 99 1.82 8.65 7.90
C ARG A 99 2.03 8.45 6.39
N PHE A 100 1.30 7.53 5.79
CA PHE A 100 1.42 7.27 4.36
C PHE A 100 0.97 8.49 3.55
N ARG A 101 -0.12 9.13 3.95
CA ARG A 101 -0.60 10.32 3.25
C ARG A 101 0.42 11.45 3.31
N ALA A 102 1.07 11.62 4.44
CA ALA A 102 2.09 12.64 4.60
C ALA A 102 3.32 12.34 3.75
N ALA A 103 3.70 11.05 3.64
CA ALA A 103 4.88 10.66 2.88
C ALA A 103 4.63 10.71 1.37
N LEU A 104 3.37 10.55 0.94
CA LEU A 104 3.02 10.43 -0.47
C LEU A 104 2.03 11.52 -0.85
N PRO A 105 2.52 12.75 -1.03
CA PRO A 105 1.61 13.89 -1.27
C PRO A 105 0.83 13.78 -2.57
N HIS A 106 1.28 12.94 -3.49
CA HIS A 106 0.60 12.81 -4.78
C HIS A 106 -0.16 11.49 -4.94
N ALA A 107 -0.40 10.77 -3.85
CA ALA A 107 -1.22 9.56 -3.90
C ALA A 107 -2.70 9.97 -3.83
N SER A 108 -3.49 9.45 -4.74
CA SER A 108 -4.91 9.80 -4.79
C SER A 108 -5.72 9.08 -3.72
N LEU A 109 -5.34 7.86 -3.39
CA LEU A 109 -6.06 7.06 -2.41
C LEU A 109 -5.07 6.32 -1.54
N VAL A 110 -5.27 6.37 -0.23
CA VAL A 110 -4.48 5.61 0.71
C VAL A 110 -5.45 4.88 1.63
N ALA A 111 -5.28 3.58 1.78
CA ALA A 111 -6.14 2.78 2.64
C ALA A 111 -5.30 1.74 3.38
N THR A 112 -5.70 1.46 4.62
CA THR A 112 -5.05 0.44 5.43
C THR A 112 -6.10 -0.52 5.94
N GLY A 113 -5.69 -1.72 6.27
CA GLY A 113 -6.59 -2.72 6.80
C GLY A 113 -5.84 -3.77 7.58
N SER A 114 -6.57 -4.70 8.18
CA SER A 114 -5.97 -5.73 9.00
C SER A 114 -5.33 -6.84 8.16
N ASP A 115 -5.72 -6.94 6.91
CA ASP A 115 -5.09 -7.87 5.98
C ASP A 115 -5.16 -7.30 4.57
N MET A 116 -4.33 -7.87 3.71
CA MET A 116 -4.17 -7.40 2.34
C MET A 116 -5.48 -7.47 1.53
N VAL A 117 -6.22 -8.54 1.72
CA VAL A 117 -7.44 -8.75 0.95
C VAL A 117 -8.47 -7.67 1.27
N ASN A 118 -8.63 -7.38 2.55
CA ASN A 118 -9.57 -6.33 2.95
C ASN A 118 -9.14 -4.97 2.45
N ALA A 119 -7.84 -4.69 2.51
CA ALA A 119 -7.33 -3.42 2.03
C ALA A 119 -7.56 -3.26 0.52
N LEU A 120 -7.31 -4.32 -0.23
CA LEU A 120 -7.52 -4.30 -1.67
C LEU A 120 -9.00 -4.16 -2.02
N ASN A 121 -9.85 -4.89 -1.33
CA ASN A 121 -11.28 -4.80 -1.57
C ASN A 121 -11.81 -3.40 -1.27
N SER A 122 -11.32 -2.80 -0.21
CA SER A 122 -11.74 -1.47 0.18
C SER A 122 -11.34 -0.44 -0.85
N GLY A 123 -10.14 -0.57 -1.40
CA GLY A 123 -9.62 0.42 -2.32
C GLY A 123 -9.92 0.16 -3.77
N LEU A 124 -9.87 -1.11 -4.18
CA LEU A 124 -10.09 -1.46 -5.58
C LEU A 124 -11.52 -1.88 -5.88
N GLY A 125 -12.38 -1.93 -4.89
CA GLY A 125 -13.74 -2.35 -5.07
C GLY A 125 -13.75 -3.81 -5.48
N ARG A 126 -14.22 -4.09 -6.68
CA ARG A 126 -14.27 -5.45 -7.10
C ARG A 126 -13.15 -5.91 -7.95
N ARG A 127 -12.02 -5.23 -7.96
CA ARG A 127 -10.90 -5.60 -8.81
C ARG A 127 -10.25 -6.87 -8.34
N GLN A 128 -10.81 -7.99 -8.77
CA GLN A 128 -10.30 -9.29 -8.38
C GLN A 128 -8.88 -9.53 -8.93
N ASP A 129 -8.58 -8.95 -10.06
CA ASP A 129 -7.26 -9.10 -10.66
C ASP A 129 -6.17 -8.60 -9.75
N GLY A 130 -6.39 -7.47 -9.10
CA GLY A 130 -5.42 -6.93 -8.18
C GLY A 130 -5.17 -7.85 -7.01
N MET A 131 -6.23 -8.49 -6.50
CA MET A 131 -6.08 -9.42 -5.40
C MET A 131 -5.29 -10.64 -5.82
N ALA A 132 -5.58 -11.17 -6.99
CA ALA A 132 -4.88 -12.34 -7.48
C ALA A 132 -3.40 -12.04 -7.67
N LEU A 133 -3.08 -10.86 -8.14
CA LEU A 133 -1.71 -10.44 -8.36
C LEU A 133 -0.93 -10.43 -7.04
N ILE A 134 -1.53 -9.91 -5.99
CA ILE A 134 -0.84 -9.80 -4.71
C ILE A 134 -0.75 -11.15 -4.04
N ALA A 135 -1.79 -11.94 -4.11
CA ALA A 135 -1.82 -13.23 -3.45
C ALA A 135 -0.91 -14.23 -4.14
N GLY A 136 -0.75 -14.07 -5.42
CA GLY A 136 0.12 -14.96 -6.17
C GLY A 136 1.55 -14.60 -5.98
#